data_b60ae6fb3f66c9403a6a5d145cde02a3
#
_entry.id   b60ae6fb3f66c9403a6a5d145cde02a3
#
_cell.length_a   1.000
_cell.length_b   1.000
_cell.length_c   1.000
_cell.angle_alpha   90.00
_cell.angle_beta   90.00
_cell.angle_gamma   90.00
#
_symmetry.space_group_name_H-M   'P 1'
#
loop_
_entity.id
_entity.type
_entity.pdbx_description
1 polymer ?
#
loop_
_entity_poly.entity_id
_entity_poly.type
_entity_poly.pdbx_seq_one_letter_code
_entity_poly.pdbx_strand_id
1 'polypeptide(L)'
;MKKISLFLIISVVTSCSSLNKDEQSFIEISKENYQDQLEGFWLGQLIANWTGLITENDKIGNIGEIKTGDFYTREDWGRTDQRSIWEDDSVDKSNIKIDYVLKSVDEIWGSDDDTDIEYMYQYLQNFYETNILTPSQIREGWLRHIYIEEENYLWVSNQRAFDLMLEGLEPPDTSDPEKNEFYNMIDAQLTTEI
;
A
#
# COMPACT_ATOMS: atom_id res chain seq x y z
N MET A 1 46.28 -74.80 -19.97
CA MET A 1 45.75 -73.54 -20.42
C MET A 1 44.58 -73.24 -19.53
N LYS A 2 44.78 -72.34 -18.56
CA LYS A 2 43.72 -71.91 -17.59
C LYS A 2 43.00 -70.67 -18.18
N LYS A 3 41.69 -70.80 -18.40
CA LYS A 3 40.83 -69.66 -18.78
C LYS A 3 40.47 -68.84 -17.54
N ILE A 4 40.91 -67.59 -17.48
CA ILE A 4 40.54 -66.64 -16.45
C ILE A 4 39.28 -65.93 -16.94
N SER A 5 38.16 -66.14 -16.24
CA SER A 5 36.89 -65.49 -16.50
C SER A 5 36.87 -64.14 -15.72
N LEU A 6 36.83 -63.04 -16.42
CA LEU A 6 36.81 -61.72 -15.84
C LEU A 6 35.31 -61.30 -15.59
N PHE A 7 34.94 -61.30 -14.29
CA PHE A 7 33.63 -60.78 -13.90
C PHE A 7 33.69 -59.26 -13.78
N LEU A 8 32.99 -58.60 -14.65
CA LEU A 8 32.81 -57.15 -14.62
C LEU A 8 31.64 -56.84 -13.66
N ILE A 9 31.94 -56.30 -12.49
CA ILE A 9 30.93 -55.79 -11.55
C ILE A 9 30.58 -54.37 -11.95
N ILE A 10 29.40 -54.18 -12.50
CA ILE A 10 28.84 -52.86 -12.75
C ILE A 10 28.16 -52.40 -11.47
N SER A 11 28.80 -51.47 -10.75
CA SER A 11 28.20 -50.78 -9.62
C SER A 11 27.27 -49.70 -10.15
N VAL A 12 25.96 -49.95 -10.08
CA VAL A 12 24.93 -48.92 -10.32
C VAL A 12 24.90 -48.04 -9.09
N VAL A 13 25.48 -46.83 -9.20
CA VAL A 13 25.35 -45.81 -8.18
C VAL A 13 23.97 -45.14 -8.39
N THR A 14 22.99 -45.61 -7.65
CA THR A 14 21.72 -44.92 -7.52
C THR A 14 21.96 -43.64 -6.69
N SER A 15 22.15 -42.52 -7.39
CA SER A 15 22.13 -41.20 -6.77
C SER A 15 20.66 -40.89 -6.42
N CYS A 16 20.28 -41.16 -5.17
CA CYS A 16 19.08 -40.55 -4.60
C CYS A 16 19.35 -39.08 -4.44
N SER A 17 18.96 -38.29 -5.43
CA SER A 17 18.74 -36.87 -5.20
C SER A 17 17.57 -36.73 -4.22
N SER A 18 17.87 -36.45 -2.96
CA SER A 18 16.89 -35.95 -2.01
C SER A 18 16.36 -34.64 -2.59
N LEU A 19 15.16 -34.70 -3.14
CA LEU A 19 14.35 -33.49 -3.34
C LEU A 19 14.21 -32.89 -1.94
N ASN A 20 14.95 -31.82 -1.68
CA ASN A 20 14.64 -30.93 -0.59
C ASN A 20 13.20 -30.45 -0.86
N LYS A 21 12.25 -31.04 -0.14
CA LYS A 21 10.98 -30.35 0.08
C LYS A 21 11.37 -29.08 0.80
N ASP A 22 11.19 -27.94 0.15
CA ASP A 22 11.17 -26.66 0.84
C ASP A 22 10.19 -26.83 1.99
N GLU A 23 10.70 -26.96 3.21
CA GLU A 23 9.89 -26.87 4.41
C GLU A 23 9.35 -25.43 4.40
N GLN A 24 8.09 -25.29 4.04
CA GLN A 24 7.41 -24.03 4.24
C GLN A 24 7.49 -23.72 5.74
N SER A 25 8.33 -22.76 6.09
CA SER A 25 8.40 -22.27 7.46
C SER A 25 7.11 -21.48 7.74
N PHE A 26 6.31 -22.01 8.63
CA PHE A 26 5.14 -21.29 9.15
C PHE A 26 5.56 -20.48 10.37
N ILE A 27 5.01 -19.30 10.48
CA ILE A 27 5.08 -18.50 11.70
C ILE A 27 3.77 -18.73 12.43
N GLU A 28 3.84 -19.26 13.65
CA GLU A 28 2.69 -19.40 14.52
C GLU A 28 2.62 -18.15 15.43
N ILE A 29 1.47 -17.52 15.43
CA ILE A 29 1.18 -16.36 16.29
C ILE A 29 -0.12 -16.63 17.04
N SER A 30 -0.20 -16.24 18.31
CA SER A 30 -1.46 -16.32 19.05
C SER A 30 -2.48 -15.33 18.49
N LYS A 31 -3.76 -15.62 18.65
CA LYS A 31 -4.83 -14.74 18.17
C LYS A 31 -4.74 -13.36 18.83
N GLU A 32 -4.42 -13.31 20.12
CA GLU A 32 -4.24 -12.07 20.86
C GLU A 32 -3.09 -11.24 20.30
N ASN A 33 -1.93 -11.85 20.08
CA ASN A 33 -0.79 -11.13 19.49
C ASN A 33 -1.07 -10.66 18.07
N TYR A 34 -1.81 -11.43 17.28
CA TYR A 34 -2.21 -11.01 15.95
C TYR A 34 -3.16 -9.82 16.00
N GLN A 35 -4.13 -9.84 16.90
CA GLN A 35 -5.05 -8.72 17.11
C GLN A 35 -4.32 -7.46 17.58
N ASP A 36 -3.43 -7.57 18.56
CA ASP A 36 -2.60 -6.45 19.03
C ASP A 36 -1.75 -5.84 17.90
N GLN A 37 -1.23 -6.68 17.01
CA GLN A 37 -0.46 -6.22 15.84
C GLN A 37 -1.34 -5.48 14.82
N LEU A 38 -2.56 -5.96 14.57
CA LEU A 38 -3.51 -5.28 13.69
C LEU A 38 -3.95 -3.93 14.26
N GLU A 39 -4.26 -3.87 15.55
CA GLU A 39 -4.58 -2.61 16.23
C GLU A 39 -3.39 -1.63 16.18
N GLY A 40 -2.18 -2.15 16.39
CA GLY A 40 -0.94 -1.37 16.26
C GLY A 40 -0.67 -0.88 14.85
N PHE A 41 -1.00 -1.68 13.82
CA PHE A 41 -0.90 -1.29 12.41
C PHE A 41 -1.84 -0.11 12.11
N TRP A 42 -3.12 -0.25 12.40
CA TRP A 42 -4.10 0.83 12.17
C TRP A 42 -3.77 2.11 12.92
N LEU A 43 -3.40 1.99 14.19
CA LEU A 43 -3.01 3.16 14.99
C LEU A 43 -1.75 3.82 14.43
N GLY A 44 -0.77 3.01 14.03
CA GLY A 44 0.48 3.49 13.43
C GLY A 44 0.26 4.23 12.12
N GLN A 45 -0.59 3.69 11.25
CA GLN A 45 -0.97 4.31 9.98
C GLN A 45 -1.67 5.66 10.19
N LEU A 46 -2.67 5.73 11.06
CA LEU A 46 -3.36 6.98 11.37
C LEU A 46 -2.42 8.03 11.96
N ILE A 47 -1.51 7.66 12.87
CA ILE A 47 -0.53 8.58 13.44
C ILE A 47 0.44 9.05 12.36
N ALA A 48 0.91 8.16 11.49
CA ALA A 48 1.84 8.49 10.42
C ALA A 48 1.19 9.44 9.42
N ASN A 49 -0.06 9.20 9.03
CA ASN A 49 -0.84 10.08 8.17
C ASN A 49 -0.91 11.50 8.75
N TRP A 50 -1.38 11.66 9.98
CA TRP A 50 -1.48 12.96 10.63
C TRP A 50 -0.13 13.64 10.91
N THR A 51 0.93 12.86 11.02
CA THR A 51 2.29 13.38 11.15
C THR A 51 2.84 13.85 9.80
N GLY A 52 2.56 13.10 8.73
CA GLY A 52 3.05 13.39 7.39
C GLY A 52 2.31 14.52 6.68
N LEU A 53 1.03 14.72 6.99
CA LEU A 53 0.13 15.63 6.30
C LEU A 53 0.68 17.07 6.13
N ILE A 54 1.36 17.59 7.14
CA ILE A 54 1.91 18.97 7.11
C ILE A 54 3.17 19.09 6.24
N THR A 55 3.90 18.00 6.03
CA THR A 55 5.18 17.96 5.33
C THR A 55 5.09 17.28 3.97
N GLU A 56 3.90 16.89 3.56
CA GLU A 56 3.71 16.16 2.31
C GLU A 56 4.17 16.98 1.10
N ASN A 57 5.02 16.36 0.27
CA ASN A 57 5.60 16.94 -0.94
C ASN A 57 6.46 18.21 -0.75
N ASP A 58 6.84 18.56 0.46
CA ASP A 58 7.69 19.73 0.73
C ASP A 58 9.17 19.38 0.55
N LYS A 59 9.63 18.28 1.17
CA LYS A 59 11.00 17.77 1.02
C LYS A 59 10.98 16.37 0.43
N ILE A 60 11.15 16.26 -0.86
CA ILE A 60 11.21 14.98 -1.58
C ILE A 60 12.64 14.50 -1.86
N GLY A 61 13.64 15.16 -1.28
CA GLY A 61 15.05 14.97 -1.61
C GLY A 61 15.46 15.75 -2.86
N ASN A 62 16.66 15.42 -3.38
CA ASN A 62 17.20 16.06 -4.56
C ASN A 62 17.05 15.14 -5.78
N ILE A 63 15.91 15.22 -6.45
CA ILE A 63 15.56 14.34 -7.58
C ILE A 63 15.64 15.12 -8.90
N GLY A 64 16.55 14.76 -9.78
CA GLY A 64 16.74 15.45 -11.04
C GLY A 64 17.03 16.94 -10.87
N GLU A 65 16.18 17.78 -11.44
CA GLU A 65 16.27 19.25 -11.33
C GLU A 65 15.59 19.80 -10.07
N ILE A 66 14.75 19.01 -9.43
CA ILE A 66 14.05 19.39 -8.19
C ILE A 66 15.02 19.32 -7.02
N LYS A 67 15.20 20.44 -6.33
CA LYS A 67 16.14 20.61 -5.23
C LYS A 67 15.41 21.10 -3.98
N THR A 68 14.84 20.17 -3.23
CA THR A 68 14.12 20.45 -1.98
C THR A 68 14.98 20.25 -0.74
N GLY A 69 16.21 19.77 -0.89
CA GLY A 69 17.09 19.42 0.21
C GLY A 69 16.96 17.97 0.64
N ASP A 70 17.61 17.65 1.75
CA ASP A 70 17.51 16.33 2.35
C ASP A 70 16.13 16.11 2.99
N PHE A 71 15.76 14.86 3.21
CA PHE A 71 14.51 14.54 3.88
C PHE A 71 14.43 15.11 5.29
N TYR A 72 13.22 15.24 5.80
CA TYR A 72 12.96 15.71 7.15
C TYR A 72 13.64 14.83 8.21
N THR A 73 14.11 15.48 9.26
CA THR A 73 14.69 14.86 10.43
C THR A 73 13.95 15.34 11.68
N ARG A 74 14.20 14.70 12.80
CA ARG A 74 13.64 15.13 14.08
C ARG A 74 14.02 16.59 14.44
N GLU A 75 15.09 17.12 13.91
CA GLU A 75 15.56 18.48 14.16
C GLU A 75 14.74 19.55 13.42
N ASP A 76 13.94 19.14 12.44
CA ASP A 76 13.08 20.05 11.67
C ASP A 76 11.80 20.41 12.45
N TRP A 77 11.37 19.57 13.42
CA TRP A 77 10.18 19.85 14.24
C TRP A 77 10.23 21.19 14.96
N GLY A 78 9.15 21.95 14.86
CA GLY A 78 9.00 23.28 15.42
C GLY A 78 9.68 24.38 14.62
N ARG A 79 10.36 24.04 13.52
CA ARG A 79 10.90 25.02 12.57
C ARG A 79 9.87 25.38 11.51
N THR A 80 10.12 26.49 10.84
CA THR A 80 9.28 26.89 9.69
C THR A 80 9.49 25.91 8.55
N ASP A 81 8.39 25.47 7.97
CA ASP A 81 8.41 24.60 6.81
C ASP A 81 8.73 25.35 5.52
N GLN A 82 9.07 24.59 4.48
CA GLN A 82 9.17 25.08 3.12
C GLN A 82 7.87 24.79 2.36
N ARG A 83 7.76 25.32 1.17
CA ARG A 83 6.60 25.12 0.31
C ARG A 83 6.62 23.74 -0.33
N SER A 84 5.45 23.17 -0.49
CA SER A 84 5.24 21.98 -1.32
C SER A 84 5.71 22.25 -2.76
N ILE A 85 6.23 21.22 -3.41
CA ILE A 85 6.60 21.28 -4.84
C ILE A 85 5.41 21.53 -5.76
N TRP A 86 4.18 21.33 -5.25
CA TRP A 86 2.94 21.54 -5.99
C TRP A 86 2.26 22.90 -5.71
N GLU A 87 2.72 23.62 -4.71
CA GLU A 87 2.13 24.91 -4.36
C GLU A 87 2.63 26.04 -5.26
N ASP A 88 1.73 26.92 -5.61
CA ASP A 88 2.07 28.13 -6.33
C ASP A 88 2.67 29.21 -5.40
N ASP A 89 3.18 30.27 -6.00
CA ASP A 89 3.83 31.37 -5.28
C ASP A 89 2.88 32.21 -4.39
N SER A 90 1.57 31.96 -4.45
CA SER A 90 0.56 32.71 -3.68
C SER A 90 0.43 32.25 -2.23
N VAL A 91 0.93 31.03 -1.91
CA VAL A 91 0.82 30.46 -0.56
C VAL A 91 1.99 30.94 0.31
N ASP A 92 1.69 31.73 1.33
CA ASP A 92 2.67 32.20 2.32
C ASP A 92 2.74 31.22 3.51
N LYS A 93 3.78 30.38 3.51
CA LYS A 93 4.07 29.44 4.60
C LYS A 93 5.05 29.97 5.63
N SER A 94 5.40 31.27 5.60
CA SER A 94 6.39 31.83 6.53
C SER A 94 6.02 31.65 8.01
N ASN A 95 4.76 31.41 8.31
CA ASN A 95 4.24 31.20 9.66
C ASN A 95 3.86 29.75 9.97
N ILE A 96 3.93 28.85 8.98
CA ILE A 96 3.64 27.43 9.20
C ILE A 96 4.87 26.76 9.79
N LYS A 97 4.68 26.08 10.90
CA LYS A 97 5.72 25.29 11.54
C LYS A 97 5.44 23.83 11.36
N ILE A 98 6.49 23.06 11.21
CA ILE A 98 6.44 21.61 11.22
C ILE A 98 6.02 21.14 12.60
N ASP A 99 4.78 20.69 12.73
CA ASP A 99 4.19 20.22 14.00
C ASP A 99 3.06 19.25 13.68
N TYR A 100 2.55 18.59 14.70
CA TYR A 100 1.37 17.74 14.54
C TYR A 100 0.12 18.53 14.23
N VAL A 101 -0.67 18.04 13.27
CA VAL A 101 -2.01 18.56 13.02
C VAL A 101 -2.97 17.90 14.02
N LEU A 102 -3.30 18.62 15.08
CA LEU A 102 -4.18 18.14 16.14
C LEU A 102 -5.56 18.78 16.02
N LYS A 103 -6.58 17.95 16.13
CA LYS A 103 -7.98 18.40 16.27
C LYS A 103 -8.49 18.12 17.68
N SER A 104 -9.61 18.75 18.05
CA SER A 104 -10.23 18.48 19.34
C SER A 104 -10.82 17.07 19.39
N VAL A 105 -11.05 16.58 20.59
CA VAL A 105 -11.60 15.22 20.83
C VAL A 105 -13.01 15.06 20.22
N ASP A 106 -13.73 16.16 20.06
CA ASP A 106 -15.10 16.18 19.55
C ASP A 106 -15.18 16.40 18.01
N GLU A 107 -14.04 16.59 17.36
CA GLU A 107 -13.97 16.74 15.90
C GLU A 107 -13.68 15.41 15.22
N ILE A 108 -14.27 15.21 14.05
CA ILE A 108 -13.95 14.07 13.20
C ILE A 108 -12.57 14.32 12.60
N TRP A 109 -11.67 13.39 12.82
CA TRP A 109 -10.35 13.39 12.21
C TRP A 109 -10.50 12.74 10.83
N GLY A 110 -10.16 13.48 9.81
CA GLY A 110 -10.12 12.94 8.44
C GLY A 110 -8.97 11.96 8.27
N SER A 111 -8.97 11.31 7.15
CA SER A 111 -7.92 10.39 6.72
C SER A 111 -7.57 10.72 5.26
N ASP A 112 -6.57 10.04 4.73
CA ASP A 112 -6.23 10.08 3.31
C ASP A 112 -6.93 8.94 2.54
N ASP A 113 -6.76 8.96 1.22
CA ASP A 113 -7.33 7.96 0.33
C ASP A 113 -6.78 6.55 0.61
N ASP A 114 -5.53 6.41 1.03
CA ASP A 114 -4.91 5.15 1.42
C ASP A 114 -5.71 4.47 2.53
N THR A 115 -5.80 5.14 3.67
CA THR A 115 -6.48 4.62 4.86
C THR A 115 -7.98 4.43 4.62
N ASP A 116 -8.63 5.33 3.88
CA ASP A 116 -10.06 5.27 3.57
C ASP A 116 -10.38 4.04 2.69
N ILE A 117 -9.57 3.76 1.66
CA ILE A 117 -9.77 2.62 0.78
C ILE A 117 -9.52 1.30 1.51
N GLU A 118 -8.48 1.21 2.31
CA GLU A 118 -8.18 0.02 3.11
C GLU A 118 -9.30 -0.26 4.14
N TYR A 119 -9.77 0.76 4.82
CA TYR A 119 -10.89 0.63 5.74
C TYR A 119 -12.16 0.17 5.03
N MET A 120 -12.41 0.67 3.83
CA MET A 120 -13.53 0.23 2.99
C MET A 120 -13.42 -1.26 2.66
N TYR A 121 -12.25 -1.76 2.27
CA TYR A 121 -12.06 -3.20 2.03
C TYR A 121 -12.31 -4.04 3.27
N GLN A 122 -11.80 -3.62 4.42
CA GLN A 122 -12.06 -4.31 5.69
C GLN A 122 -13.56 -4.33 6.02
N TYR A 123 -14.24 -3.20 5.81
CA TYR A 123 -15.69 -3.13 5.97
C TYR A 123 -16.43 -4.09 5.04
N LEU A 124 -16.05 -4.14 3.76
CA LEU A 124 -16.68 -5.03 2.78
C LEU A 124 -16.44 -6.51 3.10
N GLN A 125 -15.23 -6.88 3.52
CA GLN A 125 -14.94 -8.25 3.95
C GLN A 125 -15.82 -8.66 5.13
N ASN A 126 -16.01 -7.78 6.11
CA ASN A 126 -16.89 -8.03 7.24
C ASN A 126 -18.36 -8.07 6.81
N PHE A 127 -18.79 -7.18 5.94
CA PHE A 127 -20.16 -7.10 5.45
C PHE A 127 -20.58 -8.35 4.65
N TYR A 128 -19.66 -8.86 3.82
CA TYR A 128 -19.88 -10.07 3.02
C TYR A 128 -19.46 -11.37 3.72
N GLU A 129 -18.98 -11.28 4.96
CA GLU A 129 -18.46 -12.40 5.76
C GLU A 129 -17.42 -13.25 4.99
N THR A 130 -16.51 -12.60 4.31
CA THR A 130 -15.47 -13.23 3.47
C THR A 130 -14.11 -12.59 3.69
N ASN A 131 -13.07 -13.38 3.48
CA ASN A 131 -11.69 -12.88 3.43
C ASN A 131 -11.18 -12.64 1.99
N ILE A 132 -12.01 -12.91 0.99
CA ILE A 132 -11.70 -12.69 -0.42
C ILE A 132 -12.92 -12.05 -1.08
N LEU A 133 -12.79 -10.79 -1.48
CA LEU A 133 -13.84 -10.10 -2.22
C LEU A 133 -13.83 -10.50 -3.68
N THR A 134 -15.01 -10.64 -4.25
CA THR A 134 -15.16 -10.82 -5.70
C THR A 134 -15.00 -9.48 -6.43
N PRO A 135 -14.63 -9.48 -7.72
CA PRO A 135 -14.57 -8.26 -8.54
C PRO A 135 -15.83 -7.38 -8.45
N SER A 136 -17.01 -8.02 -8.48
CA SER A 136 -18.28 -7.32 -8.39
C SER A 136 -18.49 -6.67 -7.01
N GLN A 137 -18.11 -7.34 -5.93
CA GLN A 137 -18.17 -6.77 -4.57
C GLN A 137 -17.23 -5.57 -4.41
N ILE A 138 -16.03 -5.65 -4.99
CA ILE A 138 -15.09 -4.52 -5.00
C ILE A 138 -15.70 -3.34 -5.77
N ARG A 139 -16.16 -3.57 -6.99
CA ARG A 139 -16.82 -2.53 -7.79
C ARG A 139 -18.01 -1.90 -7.05
N GLU A 140 -18.88 -2.71 -6.48
CA GLU A 140 -20.05 -2.23 -5.72
C GLU A 140 -19.60 -1.38 -4.53
N GLY A 141 -18.57 -1.81 -3.81
CA GLY A 141 -18.00 -1.09 -2.67
C GLY A 141 -17.46 0.28 -3.08
N TRP A 142 -16.65 0.34 -4.13
CA TRP A 142 -16.10 1.60 -4.65
C TRP A 142 -17.21 2.57 -5.05
N LEU A 143 -18.17 2.15 -5.87
CA LEU A 143 -19.25 3.01 -6.35
C LEU A 143 -20.21 3.44 -5.24
N ARG A 144 -20.26 2.71 -4.13
CA ARG A 144 -21.15 3.01 -3.01
C ARG A 144 -20.52 3.92 -1.97
N HIS A 145 -19.22 3.81 -1.75
CA HIS A 145 -18.54 4.43 -0.60
C HIS A 145 -17.57 5.55 -0.97
N ILE A 146 -17.22 5.69 -2.24
CA ILE A 146 -16.32 6.76 -2.70
C ILE A 146 -17.14 7.86 -3.35
N TYR A 147 -17.11 9.05 -2.76
CA TYR A 147 -17.82 10.25 -3.20
C TYR A 147 -16.83 11.31 -3.66
N ILE A 148 -16.23 11.09 -4.84
CA ILE A 148 -15.10 11.87 -5.37
C ILE A 148 -15.36 13.38 -5.53
N GLU A 149 -16.61 13.82 -5.65
CA GLU A 149 -16.96 15.24 -5.79
C GLU A 149 -17.20 15.93 -4.45
N GLU A 150 -17.41 15.17 -3.37
CA GLU A 150 -17.90 15.70 -2.11
C GLU A 150 -16.92 15.47 -0.95
N GLU A 151 -16.32 14.29 -0.83
CA GLU A 151 -15.61 13.85 0.36
C GLU A 151 -14.27 13.17 0.09
N ASN A 152 -14.13 12.48 -1.05
CA ASN A 152 -12.95 11.69 -1.34
C ASN A 152 -12.19 12.24 -2.54
N TYR A 153 -10.88 12.19 -2.46
CA TYR A 153 -9.98 12.53 -3.55
C TYR A 153 -9.27 11.28 -4.04
N LEU A 154 -9.44 10.97 -5.30
CA LEU A 154 -8.72 9.87 -5.95
C LEU A 154 -7.65 10.42 -6.87
N TRP A 155 -6.46 9.84 -6.81
CA TRP A 155 -5.39 10.14 -7.74
C TRP A 155 -5.53 9.32 -9.02
N VAL A 156 -4.70 9.64 -9.95
CA VAL A 156 -4.67 9.31 -11.37
C VAL A 156 -5.10 7.90 -11.70
N SER A 157 -4.43 6.85 -11.18
CA SER A 157 -4.76 5.45 -11.51
C SER A 157 -6.03 4.98 -10.80
N ASN A 158 -6.23 5.38 -9.56
CA ASN A 158 -7.43 5.06 -8.80
C ASN A 158 -8.64 5.80 -9.36
N GLN A 159 -8.48 7.07 -9.74
CA GLN A 159 -9.54 7.82 -10.42
C GLN A 159 -9.93 7.13 -11.74
N ARG A 160 -8.95 6.74 -12.56
CA ARG A 160 -9.24 6.05 -13.82
C ARG A 160 -9.91 4.70 -13.58
N ALA A 161 -9.49 3.94 -12.58
CA ALA A 161 -10.14 2.70 -12.20
C ALA A 161 -11.60 2.93 -11.78
N PHE A 162 -11.87 3.97 -11.00
CA PHE A 162 -13.22 4.36 -10.60
C PHE A 162 -14.10 4.71 -11.82
N ASP A 163 -13.59 5.49 -12.76
CA ASP A 163 -14.30 5.83 -14.00
C ASP A 163 -14.64 4.58 -14.80
N LEU A 164 -13.71 3.65 -14.94
CA LEU A 164 -13.95 2.35 -15.60
C LEU A 164 -15.00 1.52 -14.86
N MET A 165 -15.06 1.59 -13.54
CA MET A 165 -16.11 0.95 -12.75
C MET A 165 -17.48 1.58 -13.00
N LEU A 166 -17.55 2.90 -13.17
CA LEU A 166 -18.79 3.58 -13.60
C LEU A 166 -19.24 3.14 -14.99
N GLU A 167 -18.29 2.89 -15.91
CA GLU A 167 -18.55 2.33 -17.23
C GLU A 167 -18.99 0.85 -17.21
N GLY A 168 -18.90 0.19 -16.05
CA GLY A 168 -19.35 -1.18 -15.85
C GLY A 168 -18.24 -2.23 -15.81
N LEU A 169 -16.98 -1.83 -15.87
CA LEU A 169 -15.85 -2.76 -15.71
C LEU A 169 -15.69 -3.17 -14.25
N GLU A 170 -15.04 -4.29 -14.06
CA GLU A 170 -14.72 -4.83 -12.74
C GLU A 170 -13.21 -5.12 -12.63
N PRO A 171 -12.61 -5.10 -11.42
CA PRO A 171 -11.25 -5.61 -11.26
C PRO A 171 -11.13 -7.06 -11.73
N PRO A 172 -10.01 -7.48 -12.33
CA PRO A 172 -8.78 -6.71 -12.57
C PRO A 172 -8.79 -5.86 -13.85
N ASP A 173 -9.88 -5.87 -14.61
CA ASP A 173 -9.97 -5.17 -15.91
C ASP A 173 -9.81 -3.65 -15.75
N THR A 174 -10.12 -3.10 -14.58
CA THR A 174 -9.94 -1.68 -14.27
C THR A 174 -8.47 -1.27 -14.09
N SER A 175 -7.56 -2.23 -13.96
CA SER A 175 -6.11 -2.03 -13.91
C SER A 175 -5.37 -2.54 -15.15
N ASP A 176 -6.10 -2.99 -16.18
CA ASP A 176 -5.53 -3.44 -17.44
C ASP A 176 -4.80 -2.27 -18.14
N PRO A 177 -3.50 -2.40 -18.49
CA PRO A 177 -2.74 -1.34 -19.18
C PRO A 177 -3.36 -0.81 -20.46
N GLU A 178 -4.19 -1.60 -21.14
CA GLU A 178 -4.89 -1.17 -22.35
C GLU A 178 -6.12 -0.30 -22.07
N LYS A 179 -6.60 -0.28 -20.82
CA LYS A 179 -7.83 0.42 -20.39
C LYS A 179 -7.53 1.54 -19.40
N ASN A 180 -6.54 1.33 -18.56
CA ASN A 180 -6.08 2.30 -17.56
C ASN A 180 -4.65 2.71 -17.92
N GLU A 181 -4.51 3.82 -18.60
CA GLU A 181 -3.22 4.38 -19.02
C GLU A 181 -2.34 4.80 -17.85
N PHE A 182 -2.89 4.89 -16.66
CA PHE A 182 -2.21 5.27 -15.43
C PHE A 182 -1.91 4.08 -14.51
N TYR A 183 -2.07 2.85 -15.00
CA TYR A 183 -1.96 1.60 -14.23
C TYR A 183 -0.68 1.46 -13.39
N ASN A 184 0.39 2.15 -13.76
CA ASN A 184 1.70 2.11 -13.10
C ASN A 184 1.99 3.35 -12.22
N MET A 185 1.00 4.18 -11.96
CA MET A 185 1.13 5.29 -11.02
C MET A 185 1.08 4.78 -9.58
N ILE A 186 1.73 5.52 -8.67
CA ILE A 186 1.98 5.06 -7.30
C ILE A 186 0.70 4.82 -6.49
N ASP A 187 -0.32 5.59 -6.74
CA ASP A 187 -1.62 5.48 -6.06
C ASP A 187 -2.30 4.12 -6.26
N ALA A 188 -1.96 3.36 -7.31
CA ALA A 188 -2.40 1.99 -7.46
C ALA A 188 -1.86 1.06 -6.35
N GLN A 189 -0.76 1.41 -5.72
CA GLN A 189 -0.15 0.63 -4.63
C GLN A 189 -0.93 0.77 -3.32
N LEU A 190 -1.53 1.92 -3.08
CA LEU A 190 -2.21 2.30 -1.85
C LEU A 190 -3.38 1.38 -1.46
N THR A 191 -3.86 0.58 -2.37
CA THR A 191 -4.99 -0.35 -2.15
C THR A 191 -4.56 -1.78 -1.87
N THR A 192 -3.29 -2.03 -1.61
CA THR A 192 -2.73 -3.38 -1.53
C THR A 192 -1.95 -3.68 -0.25
N GLU A 193 -2.03 -2.81 0.76
CA GLU A 193 -1.19 -2.89 1.96
C GLU A 193 -1.76 -3.80 3.06
N ILE A 194 -3.02 -4.26 2.95
CA ILE A 194 -3.69 -5.20 3.86
C ILE A 194 -4.12 -6.52 3.22
#